data_46e98b6a0d85e308443c52b1d1d5a115
#
_entry.id   46e98b6a0d85e308443c52b1d1d5a115
#
_cell.length_a   1.000
_cell.length_b   1.000
_cell.length_c   1.000
_cell.angle_alpha   90.00
_cell.angle_beta   90.00
_cell.angle_gamma   90.00
#
_symmetry.space_group_name_H-M   'P 1'
#
loop_
_entity.id
_entity.type
_entity.pdbx_description
1 polymer ?
#
loop_
_entity_poly.entity_id
_entity_poly.type
_entity_poly.pdbx_seq_one_letter_code
_entity_poly.pdbx_strand_id
1 'polypeptide(L)'
;VVALVAVQSPSYLELRGRVTEVSKSLIPRVVIYSVDCGDVRVRFDALSKLLRLNTGDEVVITVSKEKPNYTKGVDYVAWGYVVGLRSGDRVGKVIISLWGYVVILESANTELLKLFNYMDRVYFKVSKLGT
;
A
#
# COMPACT_ATOMS: atom_id res chain seq x y z
N VAL A 1 -18.90 7.36 8.23
CA VAL A 1 -17.93 6.38 7.89
C VAL A 1 -17.77 6.24 6.42
N VAL A 2 -16.61 6.22 6.01
CA VAL A 2 -16.26 6.14 4.62
C VAL A 2 -15.98 4.70 4.24
N ALA A 3 -16.45 4.30 3.09
CA ALA A 3 -16.06 3.02 2.54
C ALA A 3 -14.57 3.07 2.29
N LEU A 4 -13.86 2.13 2.85
CA LEU A 4 -12.41 2.10 2.75
C LEU A 4 -11.94 1.74 1.37
N VAL A 5 -12.68 0.89 0.70
CA VAL A 5 -12.19 0.23 -0.49
C VAL A 5 -13.27 0.12 -1.53
N ALA A 6 -12.88 0.15 -2.78
CA ALA A 6 -13.79 -0.06 -3.89
C ALA A 6 -14.18 -1.53 -3.97
N VAL A 7 -13.23 -2.42 -3.74
CA VAL A 7 -13.46 -3.87 -3.75
C VAL A 7 -12.71 -4.48 -2.59
N GLN A 8 -13.40 -5.33 -1.85
CA GLN A 8 -12.82 -5.95 -0.67
C GLN A 8 -13.25 -7.40 -0.56
N SER A 9 -12.30 -8.27 -0.22
CA SER A 9 -12.55 -9.68 0.07
C SER A 9 -11.46 -10.16 1.02
N PRO A 10 -11.57 -11.39 1.55
CA PRO A 10 -10.52 -11.92 2.43
C PRO A 10 -9.14 -11.97 1.79
N SER A 11 -9.06 -11.98 0.47
CA SER A 11 -7.77 -12.08 -0.23
C SER A 11 -7.45 -10.87 -1.09
N TYR A 12 -8.25 -9.79 -1.02
CA TYR A 12 -8.12 -8.70 -1.95
C TYR A 12 -8.57 -7.38 -1.32
N LEU A 13 -7.71 -6.38 -1.42
CA LEU A 13 -7.98 -5.04 -0.92
C LEU A 13 -7.57 -4.05 -2.00
N GLU A 14 -8.49 -3.18 -2.40
CA GLU A 14 -8.20 -2.14 -3.37
C GLU A 14 -8.54 -0.79 -2.77
N LEU A 15 -7.57 0.12 -2.81
CA LEU A 15 -7.68 1.45 -2.22
C LEU A 15 -7.40 2.48 -3.30
N ARG A 16 -8.20 3.53 -3.34
CA ARG A 16 -7.96 4.65 -4.22
C ARG A 16 -7.61 5.86 -3.37
N GLY A 17 -6.53 6.54 -3.71
CA GLY A 17 -6.08 7.65 -2.90
C GLY A 17 -5.22 8.62 -3.66
N ARG A 18 -4.71 9.57 -2.90
CA ARG A 18 -3.90 10.66 -3.42
C ARG A 18 -2.57 10.73 -2.68
N VAL A 19 -1.50 10.91 -3.42
CA VAL A 19 -0.16 11.06 -2.83
C VAL A 19 -0.12 12.40 -2.08
N THR A 20 0.17 12.32 -0.80
CA THR A 20 0.22 13.51 0.05
C THR A 20 1.64 13.96 0.36
N GLU A 21 2.58 13.03 0.31
CA GLU A 21 3.97 13.35 0.63
C GLU A 21 4.93 12.45 -0.13
N VAL A 22 6.02 13.02 -0.57
CA VAL A 22 7.13 12.31 -1.20
C VAL A 22 8.39 12.72 -0.47
N SER A 23 9.11 11.76 0.09
CA SER A 23 10.35 12.05 0.80
C SER A 23 11.43 11.06 0.42
N LYS A 24 12.67 11.46 0.61
CA LYS A 24 13.80 10.60 0.33
C LYS A 24 14.08 9.70 1.52
N SER A 25 14.36 8.44 1.23
CA SER A 25 14.84 7.51 2.24
C SER A 25 16.32 7.76 2.50
N LEU A 26 16.80 7.28 3.64
CA LEU A 26 18.24 7.27 3.91
C LEU A 26 18.96 6.27 3.00
N ILE A 27 18.23 5.34 2.42
CA ILE A 27 18.77 4.38 1.45
C ILE A 27 18.81 5.06 0.09
N PRO A 28 19.96 5.10 -0.58
CA PRO A 28 20.07 5.74 -1.90
C PRO A 28 19.07 5.16 -2.90
N ARG A 29 18.47 6.02 -3.71
CA ARG A 29 17.55 5.66 -4.79
C ARG A 29 16.21 5.13 -4.29
N VAL A 30 15.94 5.20 -3.01
CA VAL A 30 14.66 4.80 -2.42
C VAL A 30 13.90 6.05 -2.01
N VAL A 31 12.63 6.08 -2.37
CA VAL A 31 11.72 7.17 -2.06
C VAL A 31 10.60 6.62 -1.21
N ILE A 32 10.14 7.42 -0.26
CA ILE A 32 9.02 7.07 0.61
C ILE A 32 7.82 7.87 0.16
N TYR A 33 6.75 7.16 -0.21
CA TYR A 33 5.49 7.78 -0.59
C TYR A 33 4.46 7.62 0.51
N SER A 34 3.69 8.68 0.75
CA SER A 34 2.54 8.63 1.65
C SER A 34 1.30 8.90 0.81
N VAL A 35 0.30 8.04 0.94
CA VAL A 35 -0.93 8.11 0.16
C VAL A 35 -2.10 8.11 1.12
N ASP A 36 -3.01 9.08 0.93
CA ASP A 36 -4.23 9.17 1.71
C ASP A 36 -5.37 8.54 0.91
N CYS A 37 -5.88 7.43 1.42
CA CYS A 37 -6.97 6.68 0.81
C CYS A 37 -8.26 6.80 1.62
N GLY A 38 -8.46 7.90 2.30
CA GLY A 38 -9.62 8.09 3.15
C GLY A 38 -9.38 7.52 4.54
N ASP A 39 -10.04 6.40 4.85
CA ASP A 39 -9.87 5.78 6.16
C ASP A 39 -8.55 5.02 6.32
N VAL A 40 -7.86 4.79 5.22
CA VAL A 40 -6.57 4.08 5.23
C VAL A 40 -5.49 4.99 4.71
N ARG A 41 -4.38 5.05 5.42
CA ARG A 41 -3.18 5.70 4.94
C ARG A 41 -2.17 4.65 4.59
N VAL A 42 -1.51 4.83 3.46
CA VAL A 42 -0.50 3.90 2.99
C VAL A 42 0.82 4.63 2.88
N ARG A 43 1.84 4.07 3.49
CA ARG A 43 3.19 4.61 3.39
C ARG A 43 4.09 3.49 2.91
N PHE A 44 4.85 3.73 1.87
CA PHE A 44 5.68 2.67 1.33
C PHE A 44 6.96 3.18 0.71
N ASP A 45 7.98 2.33 0.74
CA ASP A 45 9.27 2.57 0.11
C ASP A 45 9.23 2.03 -1.31
N ALA A 46 9.83 2.74 -2.25
CA ALA A 46 9.95 2.26 -3.61
C ALA A 46 11.24 2.77 -4.24
N LEU A 47 11.78 2.00 -5.18
CA LEU A 47 12.91 2.47 -5.97
C LEU A 47 12.45 3.58 -6.91
N SER A 48 13.14 4.70 -6.89
CA SER A 48 12.76 5.85 -7.70
C SER A 48 12.79 5.56 -9.19
N LYS A 49 13.57 4.56 -9.61
CA LYS A 49 13.62 4.16 -11.01
C LYS A 49 12.37 3.40 -11.46
N LEU A 50 11.72 2.71 -10.53
CA LEU A 50 10.59 1.85 -10.87
C LEU A 50 9.25 2.54 -10.71
N LEU A 51 9.18 3.53 -9.83
CA LEU A 51 7.91 4.22 -9.56
C LEU A 51 8.20 5.67 -9.26
N ARG A 52 7.60 6.57 -10.03
CA ARG A 52 7.70 8.00 -9.82
C ARG A 52 6.33 8.59 -9.65
N LEU A 53 6.07 9.07 -8.45
CA LEU A 53 4.82 9.74 -8.12
C LEU A 53 5.14 11.12 -7.58
N ASN A 54 4.23 12.05 -7.84
CA ASN A 54 4.33 13.42 -7.32
C ASN A 54 3.18 13.65 -6.36
N THR A 55 3.39 14.59 -5.45
CA THR A 55 2.33 15.03 -4.55
C THR A 55 1.13 15.46 -5.38
N GLY A 56 -0.05 14.98 -5.02
CA GLY A 56 -1.27 15.26 -5.74
C GLY A 56 -1.68 14.19 -6.74
N ASP A 57 -0.78 13.30 -7.10
CA ASP A 57 -1.13 12.20 -8.03
C ASP A 57 -2.16 11.29 -7.40
N GLU A 58 -3.10 10.83 -8.20
CA GLU A 58 -4.09 9.85 -7.78
C GLU A 58 -3.63 8.45 -8.18
N VAL A 59 -3.79 7.52 -7.27
CA VAL A 59 -3.33 6.15 -7.47
C VAL A 59 -4.37 5.15 -6.97
N VAL A 60 -4.28 3.94 -7.49
CA VAL A 60 -4.99 2.79 -6.96
C VAL A 60 -3.96 1.85 -6.39
N ILE A 61 -4.13 1.48 -5.13
CA ILE A 61 -3.25 0.56 -4.44
C ILE A 61 -4.00 -0.73 -4.23
N THR A 62 -3.41 -1.83 -4.66
CA THR A 62 -4.00 -3.15 -4.51
C THR A 62 -3.11 -4.00 -3.64
N VAL A 63 -3.69 -4.66 -2.64
CA VAL A 63 -3.00 -5.65 -1.83
C VAL A 63 -3.77 -6.95 -1.97
N SER A 64 -3.14 -7.98 -2.47
CA SER A 64 -3.83 -9.22 -2.82
C SER A 64 -2.97 -10.42 -2.51
N LYS A 65 -3.61 -11.52 -2.09
CA LYS A 65 -2.91 -12.78 -1.89
C LYS A 65 -2.60 -13.46 -3.22
N GLU A 66 -3.35 -13.13 -4.26
CA GLU A 66 -3.10 -13.67 -5.59
C GLU A 66 -2.48 -12.58 -6.46
N LYS A 67 -1.72 -12.99 -7.47
CA LYS A 67 -1.07 -12.07 -8.36
C LYS A 67 -2.13 -11.27 -9.12
N PRO A 68 -2.12 -9.93 -8.99
CA PRO A 68 -3.11 -9.11 -9.69
C PRO A 68 -2.73 -8.94 -11.16
N ASN A 69 -3.72 -8.59 -11.98
CA ASN A 69 -3.46 -8.18 -13.34
C ASN A 69 -2.71 -6.84 -13.31
N TYR A 70 -1.76 -6.67 -14.20
CA TYR A 70 -1.00 -5.44 -14.25
C TYR A 70 -0.50 -5.17 -15.66
N THR A 71 -0.24 -3.90 -15.94
CA THR A 71 0.32 -3.49 -17.22
C THR A 71 1.82 -3.28 -17.04
N LYS A 72 2.60 -4.09 -17.72
CA LYS A 72 4.05 -4.04 -17.64
C LYS A 72 4.57 -2.67 -18.10
N GLY A 73 5.48 -2.11 -17.33
CA GLY A 73 6.05 -0.79 -17.64
C GLY A 73 5.20 0.38 -17.21
N VAL A 74 3.99 0.11 -16.74
CA VAL A 74 3.04 1.14 -16.28
C VAL A 74 2.77 1.00 -14.79
N ASP A 75 2.42 -0.22 -14.37
CA ASP A 75 2.09 -0.47 -12.98
C ASP A 75 3.31 -0.94 -12.20
N TYR A 76 3.33 -0.56 -10.93
CA TYR A 76 4.36 -1.03 -10.01
C TYR A 76 3.80 -2.23 -9.24
N VAL A 77 4.46 -3.36 -9.33
CA VAL A 77 4.03 -4.59 -8.65
C VAL A 77 5.21 -5.20 -7.92
N ALA A 78 4.99 -5.54 -6.68
CA ALA A 78 5.98 -6.25 -5.87
C ALA A 78 5.24 -7.24 -4.98
N TRP A 79 5.96 -8.16 -4.36
CA TRP A 79 5.34 -9.11 -3.46
C TRP A 79 6.23 -9.32 -2.24
N GLY A 80 5.60 -9.81 -1.18
CA GLY A 80 6.31 -10.06 0.05
C GLY A 80 5.38 -10.65 1.09
N TYR A 81 5.64 -10.37 2.35
CA TYR A 81 4.92 -10.99 3.45
C TYR A 81 4.43 -9.97 4.45
N VAL A 82 3.31 -10.28 5.07
CA VAL A 82 2.81 -9.52 6.21
C VAL A 82 3.69 -9.87 7.40
N VAL A 83 4.41 -8.89 7.92
CA VAL A 83 5.35 -9.12 9.00
C VAL A 83 4.93 -8.45 10.31
N GLY A 84 3.84 -7.71 10.30
CA GLY A 84 3.32 -7.08 11.51
C GLY A 84 1.86 -6.78 11.41
N LEU A 85 1.14 -7.07 12.48
CA LEU A 85 -0.26 -6.70 12.66
C LEU A 85 -0.33 -6.07 14.04
N ARG A 86 -0.62 -4.77 14.10
CA ARG A 86 -0.61 -4.04 15.35
C ARG A 86 -1.92 -3.33 15.59
N SER A 87 -2.40 -3.40 16.80
CA SER A 87 -3.59 -2.70 17.22
C SER A 87 -3.22 -1.80 18.39
N GLY A 88 -3.44 -0.52 18.24
CA GLY A 88 -3.23 0.46 19.31
C GLY A 88 -4.54 1.16 19.59
N ASP A 89 -4.46 2.28 20.32
CA ASP A 89 -5.64 3.08 20.60
C ASP A 89 -6.19 3.67 19.30
N ARG A 90 -7.30 3.12 18.83
CA ARG A 90 -8.04 3.61 17.67
C ARG A 90 -7.25 3.52 16.36
N VAL A 91 -6.21 2.71 16.29
CA VAL A 91 -5.41 2.58 15.09
C VAL A 91 -5.01 1.13 14.89
N GLY A 92 -5.22 0.64 13.68
CA GLY A 92 -4.71 -0.66 13.26
C GLY A 92 -3.64 -0.45 12.21
N LYS A 93 -2.57 -1.22 12.29
CA LYS A 93 -1.48 -1.17 11.31
C LYS A 93 -1.17 -2.54 10.76
N VAL A 94 -1.01 -2.60 9.45
CA VAL A 94 -0.52 -3.79 8.76
C VAL A 94 0.83 -3.42 8.17
N ILE A 95 1.84 -4.20 8.49
CA ILE A 95 3.20 -3.96 8.02
C ILE A 95 3.58 -5.09 7.08
N ILE A 96 3.95 -4.73 5.86
CA ILE A 96 4.31 -5.69 4.82
C ILE A 96 5.77 -5.44 4.43
N SER A 97 6.53 -6.52 4.33
CA SER A 97 7.90 -6.44 3.83
C SER A 97 7.96 -6.98 2.42
N LEU A 98 8.35 -6.12 1.48
CA LEU A 98 8.55 -6.49 0.08
C LEU A 98 10.05 -6.68 -0.14
N TRP A 99 10.59 -7.73 0.49
CA TRP A 99 12.02 -8.05 0.42
C TRP A 99 12.89 -6.88 0.90
N GLY A 100 12.48 -6.28 2.04
CA GLY A 100 13.23 -5.18 2.63
C GLY A 100 12.59 -3.80 2.41
N TYR A 101 11.78 -3.64 1.38
CA TYR A 101 10.99 -2.41 1.24
C TYR A 101 9.72 -2.56 2.06
N VAL A 102 9.40 -1.54 2.81
CA VAL A 102 8.32 -1.63 3.81
C VAL A 102 7.07 -0.92 3.30
N VAL A 103 5.93 -1.57 3.50
CA VAL A 103 4.61 -0.96 3.27
C VAL A 103 3.88 -0.97 4.60
N ILE A 104 3.34 0.19 4.98
CA ILE A 104 2.55 0.31 6.19
C ILE A 104 1.15 0.79 5.80
N LEU A 105 0.15 -0.03 6.12
CA LEU A 105 -1.25 0.33 5.97
C LEU A 105 -1.74 0.71 7.36
N GLU A 106 -2.28 1.90 7.49
CA GLU A 106 -2.75 2.40 8.78
C GLU A 106 -4.19 2.86 8.67
N SER A 107 -5.03 2.44 9.60
CA SER A 107 -6.44 2.83 9.60
C SER A 107 -6.93 3.03 11.02
N ALA A 108 -7.82 4.01 11.18
CA ALA A 108 -8.56 4.19 12.43
C ALA A 108 -9.55 3.05 12.64
N ASN A 109 -9.89 2.33 11.57
CA ASN A 109 -10.80 1.19 11.62
C ASN A 109 -9.98 -0.09 11.70
N THR A 110 -10.05 -0.78 12.84
CA THR A 110 -9.27 -1.99 13.05
C THR A 110 -9.75 -3.19 12.23
N GLU A 111 -10.86 -3.05 11.49
CA GLU A 111 -11.33 -4.10 10.59
C GLU A 111 -10.29 -4.44 9.53
N LEU A 112 -9.42 -3.49 9.22
CA LEU A 112 -8.32 -3.73 8.29
C LEU A 112 -7.48 -4.95 8.71
N LEU A 113 -7.26 -5.11 10.01
CA LEU A 113 -6.43 -6.20 10.53
C LEU A 113 -7.03 -7.58 10.26
N LYS A 114 -8.35 -7.65 10.11
CA LYS A 114 -9.04 -8.92 9.88
C LYS A 114 -8.81 -9.48 8.48
N LEU A 115 -8.33 -8.65 7.58
CA LEU A 115 -8.07 -9.07 6.19
C LEU A 115 -6.77 -9.83 6.05
N PHE A 116 -5.90 -9.76 7.05
CA PHE A 116 -4.54 -10.29 6.94
C PHE A 116 -4.19 -11.18 8.13
N ASN A 117 -3.32 -12.13 7.85
CA ASN A 117 -2.71 -12.95 8.88
C ASN A 117 -1.19 -12.77 8.84
N TYR A 118 -0.55 -12.94 9.98
CA TYR A 118 0.89 -12.86 10.06
C TYR A 118 1.53 -13.86 9.10
N MET A 119 2.51 -13.41 8.34
CA MET A 119 3.23 -14.18 7.33
C MET A 119 2.42 -14.52 6.08
N ASP A 120 1.25 -13.91 5.89
CA ASP A 120 0.57 -14.02 4.61
C ASP A 120 1.47 -13.50 3.50
N ARG A 121 1.53 -14.25 2.41
CA ARG A 121 2.20 -13.78 1.21
C ARG A 121 1.22 -12.90 0.45
N VAL A 122 1.67 -11.70 0.10
CA VAL A 122 0.80 -10.72 -0.57
C VAL A 122 1.53 -10.05 -1.73
N TYR A 123 0.75 -9.59 -2.69
CA TYR A 123 1.22 -8.73 -3.77
C TYR A 123 0.77 -7.30 -3.47
N PHE A 124 1.63 -6.37 -3.81
CA PHE A 124 1.37 -4.95 -3.63
C PHE A 124 1.50 -4.28 -4.99
N LYS A 125 0.43 -3.66 -5.44
CA LYS A 125 0.38 -3.03 -6.75
C LYS A 125 0.00 -1.57 -6.61
N VAL A 126 0.69 -0.71 -7.35
CA VAL A 126 0.35 0.71 -7.42
C VAL A 126 0.14 1.08 -8.87
N SER A 127 -1.02 1.62 -9.18
CA SER A 127 -1.37 2.10 -10.52
C SER A 127 -1.67 3.58 -10.45
N LYS A 128 -0.97 4.37 -11.24
CA LYS A 128 -1.23 5.80 -11.32
C LYS A 128 -2.46 6.04 -12.18
N LEU A 129 -3.39 6.86 -11.68
CA LEU A 129 -4.59 7.22 -12.41
C LEU A 129 -4.36 8.48 -13.22
N GLY A 130 -5.01 8.56 -14.35
CA GLY A 130 -4.87 9.67 -15.25
C GLY A 130 -3.53 9.59 -15.97
N THR A 131 -3.10 10.67 -16.53
CA THR A 131 -1.83 10.70 -17.26
C THR A 131 -1.00 11.87 -16.84
#